data_8f09a1dc5d100db673201e2915d4843a
#
_entry.id   8f09a1dc5d100db673201e2915d4843a
#
_cell.length_a   1.000
_cell.length_b   1.000
_cell.length_c   1.000
_cell.angle_alpha   90.00
_cell.angle_beta   90.00
_cell.angle_gamma   90.00
#
_symmetry.space_group_name_H-M   'P 1'
#
loop_
_entity.id
_entity.type
_entity.pdbx_description
1 polymer ?
#
loop_
_entity_poly.entity_id
_entity_poly.type
_entity_poly.pdbx_seq_one_letter_code
_entity_poly.pdbx_strand_id
1 'polypeptide(L)'
;LGDVYKRQAYYLRYMDPRNNNALVSKEADEYWRNVDLYIGGTEHATGHLIYSRFWNKFLFDNGVVCEEEPFKKLINQGMIQGRSNFVYRIKDTNTFVSYGLKKDYDTTPIHVDVNIVSNDVLDIEKFKAWRPEFADAQFVLEDGKYVCGYAVEKMSKSMFNVVNPDDIVETYGADTLRLYEMFLGPLEQSKPWDTNGIDGVNRFLKKLWNLFYKGDTLLVDDEKASAEALKSL
;
A
#
# COMPACT_ATOMS: atom_id res chain seq x y z
N LEU A 1 -2.07 32.30 -4.59
CA LEU A 1 -2.71 31.82 -5.83
C LEU A 1 -2.08 30.50 -6.34
N GLY A 2 -0.71 30.38 -6.35
CA GLY A 2 -0.04 29.14 -6.81
C GLY A 2 -0.46 27.86 -6.09
N ASP A 3 -0.81 27.95 -4.82
CA ASP A 3 -1.23 26.81 -4.01
C ASP A 3 -2.64 26.31 -4.38
N VAL A 4 -3.55 27.22 -4.71
CA VAL A 4 -4.93 26.90 -5.07
C VAL A 4 -4.99 26.09 -6.37
N TYR A 5 -4.45 26.60 -7.46
CA TYR A 5 -4.55 25.91 -8.75
C TYR A 5 -3.58 24.72 -8.89
N LYS A 6 -2.50 24.65 -8.11
CA LYS A 6 -1.58 23.53 -8.14
C LYS A 6 -2.04 22.34 -7.28
N ARG A 7 -2.66 22.62 -6.13
CA ARG A 7 -3.04 21.57 -5.18
C ARG A 7 -4.54 21.32 -5.13
N GLN A 8 -5.37 22.38 -5.25
CA GLN A 8 -6.79 22.28 -4.95
C GLN A 8 -7.65 22.15 -6.22
N ALA A 9 -7.28 22.82 -7.32
CA ALA A 9 -8.04 22.88 -8.57
C ALA A 9 -7.23 22.38 -9.79
N TYR A 10 -6.20 21.55 -9.57
CA TYR A 10 -5.31 21.07 -10.63
C TYR A 10 -6.07 20.27 -11.71
N TYR A 11 -7.16 19.58 -11.34
CA TYR A 11 -8.02 18.84 -12.29
C TYR A 11 -8.58 19.75 -13.37
N LEU A 12 -8.96 21.00 -13.04
CA LEU A 12 -9.38 21.98 -14.04
C LEU A 12 -8.24 22.36 -15.00
N ARG A 13 -7.03 22.54 -14.45
CA ARG A 13 -5.86 22.81 -15.30
C ARG A 13 -5.52 21.63 -16.21
N TYR A 14 -5.78 20.39 -15.80
CA TYR A 14 -5.55 19.20 -16.64
C TYR A 14 -6.54 19.10 -17.80
N MET A 15 -7.73 19.68 -17.69
CA MET A 15 -8.70 19.77 -18.78
C MET A 15 -8.22 20.68 -19.93
N ASP A 16 -7.41 21.70 -19.60
CA ASP A 16 -6.92 22.69 -20.56
C ASP A 16 -5.48 23.13 -20.25
N PRO A 17 -4.49 22.22 -20.35
CA PRO A 17 -3.15 22.43 -19.80
C PRO A 17 -2.32 23.49 -20.52
N ARG A 18 -2.66 23.80 -21.77
CA ARG A 18 -1.94 24.77 -22.62
C ARG A 18 -2.56 26.16 -22.65
N ASN A 19 -3.65 26.39 -21.94
CA ASN A 19 -4.32 27.68 -21.88
C ASN A 19 -3.54 28.65 -21.01
N ASN A 20 -3.02 29.72 -21.63
CA ASN A 20 -2.27 30.77 -20.92
C ASN A 20 -3.17 31.93 -20.45
N ASN A 21 -4.44 31.97 -20.87
CA ASN A 21 -5.34 33.10 -20.63
C ASN A 21 -6.31 32.87 -19.49
N ALA A 22 -6.69 31.58 -19.23
CA ALA A 22 -7.64 31.19 -18.20
C ALA A 22 -7.19 29.93 -17.48
N LEU A 23 -7.79 29.63 -16.31
CA LEU A 23 -7.58 28.39 -15.57
C LEU A 23 -8.05 27.18 -16.43
N VAL A 24 -9.19 27.31 -17.06
CA VAL A 24 -9.80 26.39 -18.01
C VAL A 24 -10.66 27.22 -18.99
N SER A 25 -10.68 26.84 -20.26
CA SER A 25 -11.62 27.44 -21.22
C SER A 25 -13.03 26.93 -21.00
N LYS A 26 -14.01 27.70 -21.41
CA LYS A 26 -15.41 27.30 -21.31
C LYS A 26 -15.71 26.02 -22.11
N GLU A 27 -15.13 25.91 -23.30
CA GLU A 27 -15.28 24.75 -24.20
C GLU A 27 -14.70 23.48 -23.55
N ALA A 28 -13.54 23.57 -22.90
CA ALA A 28 -12.92 22.44 -22.21
C ALA A 28 -13.71 22.03 -20.96
N ASP A 29 -14.19 23.01 -20.19
CA ASP A 29 -15.00 22.77 -18.98
C ASP A 29 -16.35 22.13 -19.36
N GLU A 30 -17.06 22.63 -20.38
CA GLU A 30 -18.31 22.06 -20.85
C GLU A 30 -18.15 20.66 -21.49
N TYR A 31 -16.98 20.36 -22.06
CA TYR A 31 -16.68 19.04 -22.62
C TYR A 31 -16.36 18.00 -21.54
N TRP A 32 -15.43 18.31 -20.64
CA TRP A 32 -14.97 17.37 -19.61
C TRP A 32 -15.90 17.32 -18.40
N ARG A 33 -16.51 18.45 -18.05
CA ARG A 33 -17.38 18.63 -16.88
C ARG A 33 -16.66 18.23 -15.57
N ASN A 34 -17.40 17.75 -14.58
CA ASN A 34 -16.80 17.24 -13.35
C ASN A 34 -16.11 15.88 -13.55
N VAL A 35 -15.11 15.60 -12.73
CA VAL A 35 -14.30 14.37 -12.79
C VAL A 35 -15.18 13.15 -12.52
N ASP A 36 -15.16 12.15 -13.41
CA ASP A 36 -16.00 10.95 -13.30
C ASP A 36 -15.64 10.09 -12.11
N LEU A 37 -14.33 9.90 -11.83
CA LEU A 37 -13.80 9.09 -10.75
C LEU A 37 -12.56 9.75 -10.14
N TYR A 38 -12.62 10.01 -8.85
CA TYR A 38 -11.53 10.58 -8.08
C TYR A 38 -11.10 9.62 -6.97
N ILE A 39 -9.83 9.21 -6.96
CA ILE A 39 -9.28 8.23 -6.03
C ILE A 39 -8.18 8.90 -5.21
N GLY A 40 -8.26 8.80 -3.89
CA GLY A 40 -7.25 9.35 -2.99
C GLY A 40 -7.41 8.85 -1.56
N GLY A 41 -6.32 8.87 -0.78
CA GLY A 41 -6.33 8.44 0.62
C GLY A 41 -7.22 9.32 1.50
N THR A 42 -7.74 8.73 2.57
CA THR A 42 -8.58 9.42 3.57
C THR A 42 -7.84 10.53 4.32
N GLU A 43 -6.51 10.51 4.35
CA GLU A 43 -5.65 11.56 4.92
C GLU A 43 -5.82 12.93 4.23
N HIS A 44 -6.35 12.94 3.01
CA HIS A 44 -6.61 14.17 2.26
C HIS A 44 -8.01 14.75 2.52
N ALA A 45 -8.87 14.07 3.31
CA ALA A 45 -10.26 14.46 3.53
C ALA A 45 -10.38 15.84 4.21
N THR A 46 -9.57 16.12 5.24
CA THR A 46 -9.60 17.38 5.99
C THR A 46 -8.80 18.51 5.34
N GLY A 47 -8.07 18.24 4.30
CA GLY A 47 -7.27 19.24 3.57
C GLY A 47 -7.75 19.38 2.14
N HIS A 48 -7.10 18.64 1.24
CA HIS A 48 -7.32 18.75 -0.20
C HIS A 48 -8.80 18.61 -0.62
N LEU A 49 -9.55 17.62 -0.11
CA LEU A 49 -10.93 17.36 -0.56
C LEU A 49 -11.89 18.48 -0.15
N ILE A 50 -11.76 19.02 1.08
CA ILE A 50 -12.57 20.16 1.53
C ILE A 50 -12.25 21.39 0.67
N TYR A 51 -10.96 21.69 0.46
CA TYR A 51 -10.57 22.88 -0.29
C TYR A 51 -10.89 22.76 -1.79
N SER A 52 -10.72 21.59 -2.41
CA SER A 52 -11.08 21.41 -3.82
C SER A 52 -12.58 21.62 -4.03
N ARG A 53 -13.42 21.06 -3.15
CA ARG A 53 -14.87 21.28 -3.19
C ARG A 53 -15.25 22.73 -2.95
N PHE A 54 -14.66 23.40 -1.94
CA PHE A 54 -14.90 24.81 -1.66
C PHE A 54 -14.55 25.70 -2.87
N TRP A 55 -13.40 25.50 -3.46
CA TRP A 55 -12.97 26.29 -4.63
C TRP A 55 -13.83 26.01 -5.86
N ASN A 56 -14.23 24.77 -6.09
CA ASN A 56 -15.09 24.45 -7.23
C ASN A 56 -16.44 25.15 -7.10
N LYS A 57 -17.05 25.11 -5.90
CA LYS A 57 -18.32 25.82 -5.65
C LYS A 57 -18.17 27.33 -5.81
N PHE A 58 -17.10 27.91 -5.30
CA PHE A 58 -16.81 29.33 -5.50
C PHE A 58 -16.66 29.69 -6.98
N LEU A 59 -15.97 28.87 -7.76
CA LEU A 59 -15.82 29.07 -9.20
C LEU A 59 -17.14 28.89 -9.95
N PHE A 60 -17.98 27.96 -9.51
CA PHE A 60 -19.33 27.76 -10.05
C PHE A 60 -20.22 28.98 -9.78
N ASP A 61 -20.24 29.49 -8.56
CA ASP A 61 -21.01 30.70 -8.18
C ASP A 61 -20.58 31.95 -8.97
N ASN A 62 -19.33 31.97 -9.44
CA ASN A 62 -18.82 33.05 -10.30
C ASN A 62 -18.91 32.74 -11.80
N GLY A 63 -19.55 31.67 -12.22
CA GLY A 63 -19.76 31.30 -13.62
C GLY A 63 -18.47 30.87 -14.37
N VAL A 64 -17.43 30.47 -13.66
CA VAL A 64 -16.15 30.04 -14.23
C VAL A 64 -16.16 28.57 -14.64
N VAL A 65 -16.89 27.73 -13.90
CA VAL A 65 -17.06 26.30 -14.20
C VAL A 65 -18.55 25.96 -14.29
N CYS A 66 -18.90 24.94 -15.08
CA CYS A 66 -20.28 24.56 -15.38
C CYS A 66 -20.89 23.59 -14.36
N GLU A 67 -20.10 23.00 -13.47
CA GLU A 67 -20.58 22.03 -12.48
C GLU A 67 -20.31 22.51 -11.04
N GLU A 68 -21.32 22.33 -10.17
CA GLU A 68 -21.22 22.74 -8.77
C GLU A 68 -20.28 21.83 -7.98
N GLU A 69 -20.30 20.51 -8.24
CA GLU A 69 -19.47 19.53 -7.55
C GLU A 69 -18.28 19.10 -8.42
N PRO A 70 -17.05 19.03 -7.88
CA PRO A 70 -15.87 18.74 -8.67
C PRO A 70 -15.79 17.29 -9.13
N PHE A 71 -16.35 16.35 -8.36
CA PHE A 71 -16.21 14.91 -8.57
C PHE A 71 -17.57 14.21 -8.56
N LYS A 72 -17.85 13.37 -9.57
CA LYS A 72 -19.06 12.53 -9.63
C LYS A 72 -18.98 11.38 -8.64
N LYS A 73 -17.79 10.77 -8.49
CA LYS A 73 -17.54 9.66 -7.60
C LYS A 73 -16.18 9.82 -6.94
N LEU A 74 -16.17 9.75 -5.60
CA LEU A 74 -14.96 9.73 -4.78
C LEU A 74 -14.79 8.34 -4.18
N ILE A 75 -13.60 7.77 -4.32
CA ILE A 75 -13.19 6.55 -3.64
C ILE A 75 -11.97 6.87 -2.78
N ASN A 76 -12.11 6.68 -1.49
CA ASN A 76 -10.98 6.70 -0.57
C ASN A 76 -10.47 5.28 -0.37
N GLN A 77 -9.27 4.99 -0.87
CA GLN A 77 -8.67 3.68 -0.65
C GLN A 77 -8.30 3.47 0.81
N GLY A 78 -8.45 2.23 1.27
CA GLY A 78 -7.97 1.79 2.56
C GLY A 78 -6.43 1.78 2.63
N MET A 79 -5.90 1.80 3.83
CA MET A 79 -4.45 1.74 4.06
C MET A 79 -3.96 0.30 4.01
N ILE A 80 -2.77 0.09 3.44
CA ILE A 80 -2.02 -1.14 3.64
C ILE A 80 -1.37 -1.05 5.02
N GLN A 81 -1.68 -2.02 5.88
CA GLN A 81 -1.22 -2.09 7.25
C GLN A 81 -0.03 -3.02 7.38
N GLY A 82 0.86 -2.72 8.34
CA GLY A 82 1.99 -3.57 8.67
C GLY A 82 1.62 -4.60 9.73
N ARG A 83 2.31 -5.72 9.72
CA ARG A 83 2.32 -6.66 10.82
C ARG A 83 3.46 -6.26 11.76
N SER A 84 3.13 -5.68 12.91
CA SER A 84 4.10 -5.41 13.97
C SER A 84 4.38 -6.68 14.74
N ASN A 85 5.64 -6.92 15.04
CA ASN A 85 6.06 -7.99 15.93
C ASN A 85 6.52 -7.44 17.27
N PHE A 86 6.30 -8.20 18.34
CA PHE A 86 6.62 -7.80 19.70
C PHE A 86 7.50 -8.83 20.39
N VAL A 87 8.51 -8.31 21.10
CA VAL A 87 9.21 -9.04 22.13
C VAL A 87 8.74 -8.56 23.49
N TYR A 88 8.78 -9.41 24.51
CA TYR A 88 8.25 -9.13 25.83
C TYR A 88 9.39 -9.09 26.84
N ARG A 89 9.77 -7.89 27.25
CA ARG A 89 10.81 -7.65 28.24
C ARG A 89 10.24 -7.83 29.64
N ILE A 90 10.86 -8.68 30.49
CA ILE A 90 10.52 -8.78 31.88
C ILE A 90 10.94 -7.48 32.57
N LYS A 91 9.99 -6.89 33.33
CA LYS A 91 10.17 -5.59 33.97
C LYS A 91 11.46 -5.52 34.78
N ASP A 92 12.15 -4.38 34.69
CA ASP A 92 13.40 -4.07 35.39
C ASP A 92 14.57 -5.04 35.11
N THR A 93 14.51 -5.81 34.02
CA THR A 93 15.57 -6.73 33.58
C THR A 93 15.97 -6.52 32.14
N ASN A 94 17.04 -7.21 31.66
CA ASN A 94 17.34 -7.35 30.24
C ASN A 94 17.02 -8.77 29.73
N THR A 95 15.95 -9.36 30.27
CA THR A 95 15.47 -10.70 29.92
C THR A 95 14.17 -10.60 29.16
N PHE A 96 14.07 -11.33 28.06
CA PHE A 96 12.91 -11.37 27.18
C PHE A 96 12.27 -12.76 27.25
N VAL A 97 10.95 -12.80 27.39
CA VAL A 97 10.18 -14.05 27.47
C VAL A 97 9.35 -14.26 26.20
N SER A 98 9.35 -15.48 25.69
CA SER A 98 8.55 -15.89 24.53
C SER A 98 7.05 -15.66 24.75
N TYR A 99 6.31 -15.37 23.66
CA TYR A 99 4.90 -14.98 23.69
C TYR A 99 4.00 -15.95 24.47
N GLY A 100 4.17 -17.26 24.28
CA GLY A 100 3.36 -18.28 24.97
C GLY A 100 3.57 -18.30 26.49
N LEU A 101 4.75 -17.91 26.96
CA LEU A 101 5.14 -17.94 28.37
C LEU A 101 4.92 -16.61 29.11
N LYS A 102 4.55 -15.53 28.39
CA LYS A 102 4.48 -14.17 28.94
C LYS A 102 3.51 -14.00 30.11
N LYS A 103 2.52 -14.87 30.23
CA LYS A 103 1.49 -14.79 31.30
C LYS A 103 2.07 -15.01 32.72
N ASP A 104 3.22 -15.66 32.80
CA ASP A 104 3.87 -16.01 34.07
C ASP A 104 4.82 -14.89 34.56
N TYR A 105 4.92 -13.79 33.79
CA TYR A 105 5.85 -12.70 34.04
C TYR A 105 5.18 -11.34 33.94
N ASP A 106 5.64 -10.36 34.70
CA ASP A 106 5.30 -8.94 34.48
C ASP A 106 6.17 -8.41 33.35
N THR A 107 5.53 -8.17 32.17
CA THR A 107 6.26 -7.86 30.95
C THR A 107 5.82 -6.55 30.30
N THR A 108 6.74 -5.91 29.59
CA THR A 108 6.49 -4.77 28.72
C THR A 108 6.73 -5.19 27.27
N PRO A 109 5.74 -5.01 26.37
CA PRO A 109 5.91 -5.29 24.93
C PRO A 109 6.80 -4.22 24.30
N ILE A 110 7.70 -4.64 23.42
CA ILE A 110 8.59 -3.78 22.64
C ILE A 110 8.46 -4.19 21.17
N HIS A 111 8.21 -3.22 20.30
CA HIS A 111 8.21 -3.45 18.84
C HIS A 111 9.61 -3.89 18.39
N VAL A 112 9.64 -4.85 17.50
CA VAL A 112 10.87 -5.38 16.91
C VAL A 112 10.81 -5.30 15.39
N ASP A 113 11.97 -5.09 14.77
CA ASP A 113 12.08 -4.97 13.32
C ASP A 113 11.57 -6.25 12.62
N VAL A 114 10.65 -6.09 11.67
CA VAL A 114 10.07 -7.22 10.93
C VAL A 114 11.12 -8.04 10.17
N ASN A 115 12.26 -7.44 9.80
CA ASN A 115 13.32 -8.09 9.06
C ASN A 115 14.16 -9.07 9.90
N ILE A 116 14.02 -9.04 11.24
CA ILE A 116 14.68 -9.98 12.14
C ILE A 116 13.72 -11.00 12.75
N VAL A 117 12.50 -11.08 12.21
CA VAL A 117 11.47 -12.05 12.60
C VAL A 117 11.04 -12.84 11.37
N SER A 118 11.02 -14.16 11.47
CA SER A 118 10.56 -15.05 10.38
C SER A 118 9.57 -16.06 10.94
N ASN A 119 8.35 -16.10 10.36
CA ASN A 119 7.26 -16.97 10.83
C ASN A 119 7.06 -16.89 12.36
N ASP A 120 7.01 -15.67 12.87
CA ASP A 120 6.90 -15.32 14.29
C ASP A 120 8.09 -15.72 15.17
N VAL A 121 9.15 -16.29 14.62
CA VAL A 121 10.36 -16.66 15.34
C VAL A 121 11.40 -15.55 15.20
N LEU A 122 11.89 -15.07 16.35
CA LEU A 122 12.93 -14.04 16.43
C LEU A 122 14.31 -14.64 16.08
N ASP A 123 15.05 -13.94 15.24
CA ASP A 123 16.49 -14.15 15.09
C ASP A 123 17.21 -13.46 16.25
N ILE A 124 17.58 -14.24 17.26
CA ILE A 124 18.16 -13.75 18.52
C ILE A 124 19.49 -13.03 18.27
N GLU A 125 20.33 -13.54 17.38
CA GLU A 125 21.63 -12.93 17.11
C GLU A 125 21.48 -11.57 16.42
N LYS A 126 20.56 -11.46 15.44
CA LYS A 126 20.23 -10.19 14.84
C LYS A 126 19.59 -9.23 15.84
N PHE A 127 18.75 -9.72 16.74
CA PHE A 127 18.15 -8.89 17.79
C PHE A 127 19.20 -8.29 18.74
N LYS A 128 20.17 -9.10 19.21
CA LYS A 128 21.27 -8.62 20.02
C LYS A 128 22.14 -7.58 19.29
N ALA A 129 22.33 -7.76 18.01
CA ALA A 129 23.11 -6.84 17.17
C ALA A 129 22.32 -5.58 16.76
N TRP A 130 20.98 -5.59 16.85
CA TRP A 130 20.12 -4.51 16.40
C TRP A 130 20.27 -3.22 17.19
N ARG A 131 20.42 -3.36 18.54
CA ARG A 131 20.65 -2.21 19.42
C ARG A 131 21.65 -2.53 20.52
N PRO A 132 22.54 -1.59 20.89
CA PRO A 132 23.53 -1.81 21.93
C PRO A 132 22.94 -2.27 23.27
N GLU A 133 21.75 -1.78 23.64
CA GLU A 133 21.06 -2.12 24.87
C GLU A 133 20.61 -3.60 24.94
N PHE A 134 20.58 -4.30 23.82
CA PHE A 134 20.15 -5.70 23.73
C PHE A 134 21.33 -6.68 23.56
N ALA A 135 22.56 -6.19 23.52
CA ALA A 135 23.75 -7.03 23.30
C ALA A 135 23.86 -8.18 24.31
N ASP A 136 23.56 -7.90 25.59
CA ASP A 136 23.60 -8.86 26.68
C ASP A 136 22.23 -9.45 27.06
N ALA A 137 21.23 -9.33 26.15
CA ALA A 137 19.89 -9.80 26.42
C ALA A 137 19.84 -11.32 26.67
N GLN A 138 19.04 -11.72 27.67
CA GLN A 138 18.74 -13.11 27.99
C GLN A 138 17.34 -13.47 27.46
N PHE A 139 17.12 -14.76 27.19
CA PHE A 139 15.85 -15.20 26.56
C PHE A 139 15.29 -16.41 27.31
N VAL A 140 14.00 -16.36 27.65
CA VAL A 140 13.20 -17.49 28.08
C VAL A 140 12.47 -18.02 26.86
N LEU A 141 12.90 -19.18 26.38
CA LEU A 141 12.47 -19.78 25.11
C LEU A 141 11.30 -20.73 25.31
N GLU A 142 10.51 -20.87 24.25
CA GLU A 142 9.42 -21.83 24.09
C GLU A 142 9.87 -22.87 23.06
N ASP A 143 10.00 -24.13 23.45
CA ASP A 143 10.50 -25.23 22.60
C ASP A 143 11.83 -24.92 21.87
N GLY A 144 12.74 -24.23 22.56
CA GLY A 144 14.05 -23.85 22.02
C GLY A 144 14.03 -22.68 21.03
N LYS A 145 12.89 -21.99 20.88
CA LYS A 145 12.70 -20.83 20.00
C LYS A 145 12.14 -19.65 20.79
N TYR A 146 12.42 -18.44 20.33
CA TYR A 146 11.74 -17.26 20.81
C TYR A 146 10.60 -16.89 19.87
N VAL A 147 9.35 -17.02 20.32
CA VAL A 147 8.15 -16.68 19.55
C VAL A 147 7.73 -15.26 19.91
N CYS A 148 7.61 -14.41 18.91
CA CYS A 148 7.11 -13.05 19.02
C CYS A 148 5.57 -13.02 19.07
N GLY A 149 5.03 -12.02 19.77
CA GLY A 149 3.63 -11.62 19.53
C GLY A 149 3.51 -10.78 18.28
N TYR A 150 2.28 -10.57 17.82
CA TYR A 150 2.03 -9.70 16.68
C TYR A 150 0.71 -8.91 16.81
N ALA A 151 0.65 -7.79 16.09
CA ALA A 151 -0.59 -7.06 15.84
C ALA A 151 -0.56 -6.45 14.42
N VAL A 152 -1.74 -6.24 13.85
CA VAL A 152 -1.88 -5.51 12.59
C VAL A 152 -2.07 -4.03 12.92
N GLU A 153 -1.15 -3.20 12.45
CA GLU A 153 -1.09 -1.77 12.79
C GLU A 153 -0.78 -0.94 11.53
N LYS A 154 -0.95 0.38 11.64
CA LYS A 154 -0.48 1.30 10.61
C LYS A 154 1.02 1.14 10.42
N MET A 155 1.48 1.05 9.17
CA MET A 155 2.92 1.05 8.88
C MET A 155 3.56 2.36 9.33
N SER A 156 4.59 2.26 10.16
CA SER A 156 5.41 3.41 10.53
C SER A 156 6.85 2.98 10.89
N LYS A 157 7.79 3.88 10.66
CA LYS A 157 9.21 3.64 11.01
C LYS A 157 9.40 3.39 12.51
N SER A 158 8.60 4.06 13.36
CA SER A 158 8.67 3.90 14.82
C SER A 158 8.13 2.56 15.32
N MET A 159 7.32 1.86 14.53
CA MET A 159 6.80 0.53 14.84
C MET A 159 7.61 -0.60 14.17
N PHE A 160 8.63 -0.26 13.39
CA PHE A 160 9.51 -1.21 12.70
C PHE A 160 8.79 -2.27 11.86
N ASN A 161 7.63 -1.89 11.31
CA ASN A 161 6.73 -2.76 10.56
C ASN A 161 6.57 -2.32 9.08
N VAL A 162 7.46 -1.47 8.59
CA VAL A 162 7.43 -0.97 7.22
C VAL A 162 8.00 -2.01 6.27
N VAL A 163 7.26 -2.30 5.21
CA VAL A 163 7.76 -3.03 4.04
C VAL A 163 8.16 -2.01 2.99
N ASN A 164 9.41 -2.05 2.55
CA ASN A 164 9.92 -1.15 1.54
C ASN A 164 9.49 -1.63 0.13
N PRO A 165 8.75 -0.83 -0.64
CA PRO A 165 8.36 -1.19 -2.00
C PRO A 165 9.54 -1.48 -2.93
N ASP A 166 10.68 -0.79 -2.75
CA ASP A 166 11.86 -0.98 -3.60
C ASP A 166 12.42 -2.40 -3.44
N ASP A 167 12.49 -2.93 -2.22
CA ASP A 167 12.97 -4.30 -1.95
C ASP A 167 12.02 -5.33 -2.58
N ILE A 168 10.71 -5.06 -2.56
CA ILE A 168 9.72 -5.93 -3.21
C ILE A 168 9.86 -5.87 -4.73
N VAL A 169 10.04 -4.68 -5.31
CA VAL A 169 10.25 -4.51 -6.75
C VAL A 169 11.54 -5.19 -7.21
N GLU A 170 12.62 -5.09 -6.44
CA GLU A 170 13.88 -5.76 -6.75
C GLU A 170 13.75 -7.29 -6.73
N THR A 171 12.97 -7.82 -5.77
CA THR A 171 12.80 -9.28 -5.60
C THR A 171 11.79 -9.88 -6.57
N TYR A 172 10.66 -9.22 -6.80
CA TYR A 172 9.49 -9.78 -7.49
C TYR A 172 9.12 -9.05 -8.80
N GLY A 173 9.63 -7.85 -9.01
CA GLY A 173 9.25 -6.97 -10.11
C GLY A 173 8.07 -6.06 -9.80
N ALA A 174 8.04 -4.90 -10.46
CA ALA A 174 7.01 -3.85 -10.24
C ALA A 174 5.59 -4.34 -10.60
N ASP A 175 5.44 -5.14 -11.66
CA ASP A 175 4.13 -5.65 -12.08
C ASP A 175 3.54 -6.60 -11.04
N THR A 176 4.39 -7.42 -10.39
CA THR A 176 3.96 -8.30 -9.30
C THR A 176 3.47 -7.49 -8.11
N LEU A 177 4.22 -6.46 -7.69
CA LEU A 177 3.81 -5.58 -6.59
C LEU A 177 2.45 -4.93 -6.89
N ARG A 178 2.31 -4.28 -8.04
CA ARG A 178 1.08 -3.57 -8.46
C ARG A 178 -0.13 -4.50 -8.52
N LEU A 179 0.04 -5.68 -9.11
CA LEU A 179 -1.05 -6.67 -9.19
C LEU A 179 -1.40 -7.22 -7.81
N TYR A 180 -0.40 -7.41 -6.94
CA TYR A 180 -0.62 -7.89 -5.58
C TYR A 180 -1.39 -6.87 -4.72
N GLU A 181 -1.07 -5.58 -4.81
CA GLU A 181 -1.82 -4.52 -4.11
C GLU A 181 -3.32 -4.53 -4.49
N MET A 182 -3.63 -4.73 -5.77
CA MET A 182 -5.02 -4.86 -6.23
C MET A 182 -5.67 -6.18 -5.80
N PHE A 183 -4.89 -7.25 -5.66
CA PHE A 183 -5.37 -8.57 -5.25
C PHE A 183 -5.71 -8.66 -3.76
N LEU A 184 -5.07 -7.85 -2.91
CA LEU A 184 -5.23 -7.89 -1.45
C LEU A 184 -6.68 -7.75 -0.96
N GLY A 185 -7.59 -7.20 -1.78
CA GLY A 185 -9.03 -7.12 -1.48
C GLY A 185 -9.68 -5.81 -1.97
N PRO A 186 -10.91 -5.50 -1.54
CA PRO A 186 -11.62 -4.29 -1.97
C PRO A 186 -10.82 -3.02 -1.70
N LEU A 187 -10.86 -2.08 -2.66
CA LEU A 187 -10.01 -0.88 -2.65
C LEU A 187 -10.25 0.01 -1.41
N GLU A 188 -11.47 0.09 -0.95
CA GLU A 188 -11.87 0.97 0.18
C GLU A 188 -11.50 0.41 1.56
N GLN A 189 -11.09 -0.86 1.63
CA GLN A 189 -10.79 -1.51 2.91
C GLN A 189 -9.30 -1.47 3.22
N SER A 190 -8.97 -1.21 4.49
CA SER A 190 -7.61 -1.40 5.00
C SER A 190 -7.25 -2.89 5.06
N LYS A 191 -6.01 -3.24 4.72
CA LYS A 191 -5.56 -4.63 4.54
C LYS A 191 -4.18 -4.81 5.13
N PRO A 192 -3.94 -5.94 5.84
CA PRO A 192 -2.59 -6.28 6.27
C PRO A 192 -1.75 -6.68 5.05
N TRP A 193 -0.51 -6.22 5.03
CA TRP A 193 0.49 -6.74 4.10
C TRP A 193 0.90 -8.16 4.52
N ASP A 194 0.90 -9.08 3.55
CA ASP A 194 1.42 -10.44 3.72
C ASP A 194 2.41 -10.75 2.60
N THR A 195 3.69 -10.75 2.94
CA THR A 195 4.77 -11.03 1.97
C THR A 195 4.66 -12.44 1.37
N ASN A 196 4.10 -13.41 2.11
CA ASN A 196 3.96 -14.77 1.58
C ASN A 196 2.91 -14.87 0.45
N GLY A 197 1.91 -13.98 0.46
CA GLY A 197 0.86 -13.97 -0.57
C GLY A 197 1.34 -13.53 -1.95
N ILE A 198 2.44 -12.75 -2.03
CA ILE A 198 2.95 -12.19 -3.29
C ILE A 198 3.48 -13.26 -4.26
N ASP A 199 3.97 -14.38 -3.74
CA ASP A 199 4.47 -15.50 -4.57
C ASP A 199 3.40 -16.08 -5.49
N GLY A 200 2.15 -16.10 -5.06
CA GLY A 200 1.01 -16.56 -5.87
C GLY A 200 0.83 -15.69 -7.10
N VAL A 201 0.89 -14.38 -6.92
CA VAL A 201 0.76 -13.38 -7.99
C VAL A 201 1.97 -13.45 -8.95
N ASN A 202 3.18 -13.56 -8.42
CA ASN A 202 4.38 -13.71 -9.25
C ASN A 202 4.32 -14.97 -10.13
N ARG A 203 3.90 -16.11 -9.57
CA ARG A 203 3.71 -17.34 -10.34
C ARG A 203 2.61 -17.20 -11.40
N PHE A 204 1.54 -16.48 -11.11
CA PHE A 204 0.50 -16.19 -12.09
C PHE A 204 1.06 -15.39 -13.28
N LEU A 205 1.77 -14.30 -13.03
CA LEU A 205 2.37 -13.49 -14.10
C LEU A 205 3.36 -14.29 -14.95
N LYS A 206 4.20 -15.14 -14.34
CA LYS A 206 5.11 -16.04 -15.08
C LYS A 206 4.34 -17.03 -15.96
N LYS A 207 3.24 -17.61 -15.45
CA LYS A 207 2.40 -18.51 -16.25
C LYS A 207 1.73 -17.76 -17.40
N LEU A 208 1.18 -16.58 -17.13
CA LEU A 208 0.56 -15.73 -18.15
C LEU A 208 1.57 -15.37 -19.25
N TRP A 209 2.77 -14.95 -18.88
CA TRP A 209 3.84 -14.66 -19.84
C TRP A 209 4.17 -15.86 -20.76
N ASN A 210 4.27 -17.03 -20.16
CA ASN A 210 4.58 -18.27 -20.90
C ASN A 210 3.46 -18.74 -21.85
N LEU A 211 2.23 -18.20 -21.74
CA LEU A 211 1.19 -18.44 -22.74
C LEU A 211 1.45 -17.68 -24.05
N PHE A 212 2.13 -16.53 -23.95
CA PHE A 212 2.39 -15.67 -25.11
C PHE A 212 3.82 -15.79 -25.61
N TYR A 213 4.76 -16.20 -24.78
CA TYR A 213 6.17 -16.25 -25.13
C TYR A 213 6.84 -17.58 -24.76
N LYS A 214 7.74 -18.04 -25.61
CA LYS A 214 8.71 -19.11 -25.35
C LYS A 214 10.11 -18.54 -25.50
N GLY A 215 10.77 -18.22 -24.38
CA GLY A 215 11.93 -17.35 -24.39
C GLY A 215 11.55 -15.96 -24.93
N ASP A 216 12.23 -15.50 -25.98
CA ASP A 216 11.96 -14.21 -26.62
C ASP A 216 11.01 -14.34 -27.83
N THR A 217 10.49 -15.53 -28.13
CA THR A 217 9.65 -15.80 -29.29
C THR A 217 8.17 -15.64 -28.90
N LEU A 218 7.45 -14.74 -29.60
CA LEU A 218 5.99 -14.59 -29.49
C LEU A 218 5.32 -15.82 -30.11
N LEU A 219 4.39 -16.44 -29.33
CA LEU A 219 3.64 -17.63 -29.75
C LEU A 219 2.27 -17.31 -30.36
N VAL A 220 1.86 -16.03 -30.32
CA VAL A 220 0.56 -15.60 -30.86
C VAL A 220 0.70 -15.43 -32.37
N ASP A 221 -0.21 -16.02 -33.12
CA ASP A 221 -0.35 -15.87 -34.56
C ASP A 221 -1.79 -15.50 -34.95
N ASP A 222 -2.02 -15.26 -36.26
CA ASP A 222 -3.33 -14.90 -36.81
C ASP A 222 -4.14 -16.13 -37.27
N GLU A 223 -3.71 -17.35 -36.92
CA GLU A 223 -4.44 -18.55 -37.29
C GLU A 223 -5.78 -18.63 -36.56
N LYS A 224 -6.79 -19.16 -37.25
CA LYS A 224 -8.09 -19.38 -36.62
C LYS A 224 -8.00 -20.41 -35.52
N ALA A 225 -8.51 -20.07 -34.35
CA ALA A 225 -8.60 -21.00 -33.25
C ALA A 225 -9.30 -22.29 -33.65
N SER A 226 -8.78 -23.43 -33.21
CA SER A 226 -9.40 -24.73 -33.46
C SER A 226 -10.78 -24.82 -32.82
N ALA A 227 -11.66 -25.68 -33.35
CA ALA A 227 -12.99 -25.91 -32.79
C ALA A 227 -12.93 -26.39 -31.32
N GLU A 228 -11.84 -27.04 -30.91
CA GLU A 228 -11.60 -27.48 -29.55
C GLU A 228 -11.19 -26.30 -28.63
N ALA A 229 -10.32 -25.41 -29.10
CA ALA A 229 -9.94 -24.19 -28.39
C ALA A 229 -11.14 -23.25 -28.17
N LEU A 230 -12.02 -23.12 -29.18
CA LEU A 230 -13.26 -22.32 -29.08
C LEU A 230 -14.28 -22.88 -28.09
N LYS A 231 -14.24 -24.17 -27.78
CA LYS A 231 -15.12 -24.78 -26.77
C LYS A 231 -14.64 -24.55 -25.32
N SER A 232 -13.38 -24.16 -25.14
CA SER A 232 -12.79 -23.85 -23.82
C SER A 232 -12.91 -22.38 -23.41
N LEU A 233 -13.39 -21.53 -24.31
CA LEU A 233 -13.77 -20.14 -24.05
C LEU A 233 -15.22 -20.03 -23.59
#